data_78b30fefb739ed8c16b452f1d6db0ed4
#
_entry.id   78b30fefb739ed8c16b452f1d6db0ed4
#
_cell.length_a   1.000
_cell.length_b   1.000
_cell.length_c   1.000
_cell.angle_alpha   90.00
_cell.angle_beta   90.00
_cell.angle_gamma   90.00
#
_symmetry.space_group_name_H-M   'P 1'
#
loop_
_entity.id
_entity.type
_entity.pdbx_description
1 polymer ?
#
loop_
_entity_poly.entity_id
_entity_poly.type
_entity_poly.pdbx_seq_one_letter_code
_entity_poly.pdbx_strand_id
1 'polypeptide(L)'
;MWITDFFIVLVTFVAMEGVAWLTHKYVMHGILWNLHEDHHRKNPSSFFEKNDYFFLIFALPGIACLAAGLYVPVPHLFFVGLGITIYGFAYFLVHDIFIHQRFRFLRNSDNFYFRAIRRAHKMHHKHLNKEDGECFGMLWVPMKYFAEQLRQKRADA
;
A
#
# COMPACT_ATOMS: atom_id res chain seq x y z
N MET A 1 10.42 -27.32 -7.88
CA MET A 1 10.84 -26.02 -8.44
C MET A 1 9.68 -25.04 -8.50
N TRP A 2 8.66 -25.19 -9.32
CA TRP A 2 7.52 -24.24 -9.44
C TRP A 2 6.76 -23.95 -8.14
N ILE A 3 6.57 -24.96 -7.29
CA ILE A 3 5.89 -24.80 -6.00
C ILE A 3 6.70 -23.88 -5.07
N THR A 4 8.00 -24.06 -4.99
CA THR A 4 8.89 -23.22 -4.18
C THR A 4 8.86 -21.79 -4.67
N ASP A 5 8.94 -21.59 -5.98
CA ASP A 5 8.94 -20.26 -6.61
C ASP A 5 7.62 -19.52 -6.32
N PHE A 6 6.49 -20.22 -6.43
CA PHE A 6 5.18 -19.68 -6.07
C PHE A 6 5.13 -19.23 -4.58
N PHE A 7 5.63 -20.06 -3.67
CA PHE A 7 5.62 -19.70 -2.25
C PHE A 7 6.55 -18.53 -1.96
N ILE A 8 7.68 -18.39 -2.65
CA ILE A 8 8.57 -17.23 -2.51
C ILE A 8 7.84 -15.96 -2.93
N VAL A 9 7.16 -15.95 -4.07
CA VAL A 9 6.36 -14.80 -4.51
C VAL A 9 5.30 -14.45 -3.47
N LEU A 10 4.55 -15.45 -2.99
CA LEU A 10 3.48 -15.25 -2.01
C LEU A 10 4.01 -14.71 -0.67
N VAL A 11 5.07 -15.32 -0.14
CA VAL A 11 5.69 -14.88 1.13
C VAL A 11 6.25 -13.47 0.99
N THR A 12 6.92 -13.18 -0.12
CA THR A 12 7.44 -11.84 -0.39
C THR A 12 6.31 -10.82 -0.48
N PHE A 13 5.24 -11.13 -1.21
CA PHE A 13 4.06 -10.27 -1.31
C PHE A 13 3.47 -9.94 0.08
N VAL A 14 3.28 -10.96 0.93
CA VAL A 14 2.75 -10.77 2.28
C VAL A 14 3.72 -9.98 3.17
N ALA A 15 5.02 -10.27 3.08
CA ALA A 15 6.06 -9.56 3.84
C ALA A 15 6.11 -8.06 3.46
N MET A 16 5.85 -7.73 2.19
CA MET A 16 5.81 -6.33 1.72
C MET A 16 4.73 -5.50 2.40
N GLU A 17 3.62 -6.08 2.85
CA GLU A 17 2.63 -5.35 3.67
C GLU A 17 3.25 -4.89 5.01
N GLY A 18 4.05 -5.76 5.65
CA GLY A 18 4.80 -5.40 6.85
C GLY A 18 5.86 -4.33 6.59
N VAL A 19 6.59 -4.45 5.47
CA VAL A 19 7.57 -3.43 5.03
C VAL A 19 6.89 -2.09 4.76
N ALA A 20 5.78 -2.09 4.04
CA ALA A 20 5.00 -0.88 3.77
C ALA A 20 4.49 -0.25 5.08
N TRP A 21 3.96 -1.05 6.01
CA TRP A 21 3.52 -0.57 7.32
C TRP A 21 4.65 0.08 8.12
N LEU A 22 5.82 -0.59 8.21
CA LEU A 22 6.99 -0.07 8.91
C LEU A 22 7.51 1.22 8.27
N THR A 23 7.64 1.22 6.94
CA THR A 23 8.09 2.39 6.19
C THR A 23 7.12 3.56 6.35
N HIS A 24 5.82 3.32 6.23
CA HIS A 24 4.80 4.34 6.40
C HIS A 24 4.88 4.97 7.79
N LYS A 25 4.91 4.14 8.84
CA LYS A 25 4.92 4.61 10.23
C LYS A 25 6.20 5.33 10.63
N TYR A 26 7.37 4.78 10.29
CA TYR A 26 8.65 5.26 10.84
C TYR A 26 9.46 6.11 9.86
N VAL A 27 9.29 5.90 8.57
CA VAL A 27 10.01 6.65 7.55
C VAL A 27 9.16 7.80 7.02
N MET A 28 7.95 7.50 6.52
CA MET A 28 7.06 8.51 5.93
C MET A 28 6.51 9.45 7.00
N HIS A 29 6.00 8.93 8.11
CA HIS A 29 5.60 9.72 9.28
C HIS A 29 6.75 10.07 10.24
N GLY A 30 8.00 9.77 9.87
CA GLY A 30 9.20 10.05 10.64
C GLY A 30 10.15 10.98 9.89
N ILE A 31 11.30 10.40 9.50
CA ILE A 31 12.44 11.13 8.93
C ILE A 31 12.19 11.75 7.55
N LEU A 32 11.26 11.18 6.76
CA LEU A 32 10.89 11.68 5.43
C LEU A 32 9.48 12.29 5.39
N TRP A 33 9.00 12.83 6.51
CA TRP A 33 7.71 13.50 6.57
C TRP A 33 7.56 14.60 5.52
N ASN A 34 8.62 15.33 5.23
CA ASN A 34 8.64 16.38 4.20
C ASN A 34 8.29 15.89 2.78
N LEU A 35 8.42 14.58 2.52
CA LEU A 35 7.98 13.95 1.26
C LEU A 35 6.55 13.40 1.36
N HIS A 36 6.01 13.22 2.56
CA HIS A 36 4.70 12.61 2.80
C HIS A 36 3.62 13.62 3.21
N GLU A 37 4.03 14.80 3.68
CA GLU A 37 3.12 15.82 4.18
C GLU A 37 2.09 16.27 3.15
N ASP A 38 2.48 16.46 1.89
CA ASP A 38 1.59 16.90 0.82
C ASP A 38 0.52 15.86 0.46
N HIS A 39 0.76 14.59 0.80
CA HIS A 39 -0.21 13.53 0.69
C HIS A 39 -1.35 13.66 1.73
N HIS A 40 -1.04 14.14 2.94
CA HIS A 40 -2.02 14.46 3.98
C HIS A 40 -2.70 15.82 3.77
N ARG A 41 -1.97 16.77 3.17
CA ARG A 41 -2.42 18.15 2.90
C ARG A 41 -2.50 18.39 1.39
N LYS A 42 -3.38 17.63 0.74
CA LYS A 42 -3.47 17.60 -0.71
C LYS A 42 -3.61 18.99 -1.34
N ASN A 43 -2.74 19.30 -2.30
CA ASN A 43 -2.88 20.46 -3.16
C ASN A 43 -3.80 20.13 -4.36
N PRO A 44 -5.01 20.73 -4.45
CA PRO A 44 -5.95 20.42 -5.53
C PRO A 44 -5.46 20.77 -6.93
N SER A 45 -4.45 21.65 -7.04
CA SER A 45 -3.91 22.10 -8.32
C SER A 45 -2.80 21.21 -8.86
N SER A 46 -2.31 20.22 -8.08
CA SER A 46 -1.24 19.32 -8.50
C SER A 46 -1.74 17.89 -8.63
N PHE A 47 -1.44 17.25 -9.77
CA PHE A 47 -1.66 15.83 -9.97
C PHE A 47 -0.57 14.99 -9.28
N PHE A 48 0.69 15.49 -9.27
CA PHE A 48 1.83 14.82 -8.64
C PHE A 48 2.04 15.36 -7.24
N GLU A 49 2.38 14.45 -6.33
CA GLU A 49 2.72 14.70 -4.93
C GLU A 49 4.20 14.32 -4.69
N LYS A 50 4.86 14.95 -3.72
CA LYS A 50 6.21 14.50 -3.30
C LYS A 50 6.18 13.05 -2.79
N ASN A 51 5.04 12.66 -2.26
CA ASN A 51 4.78 11.28 -1.87
C ASN A 51 5.02 10.26 -3.00
N ASP A 52 4.93 10.66 -4.26
CA ASP A 52 5.17 9.78 -5.41
C ASP A 52 6.62 9.28 -5.48
N TYR A 53 7.57 9.95 -4.82
CA TYR A 53 8.95 9.45 -4.70
C TYR A 53 9.02 8.10 -3.96
N PHE A 54 8.08 7.81 -3.06
CA PHE A 54 8.04 6.51 -2.39
C PHE A 54 7.73 5.37 -3.37
N PHE A 55 7.02 5.64 -4.46
CA PHE A 55 6.85 4.66 -5.54
C PHE A 55 8.21 4.21 -6.10
N LEU A 56 9.13 5.14 -6.35
CA LEU A 56 10.48 4.82 -6.82
C LEU A 56 11.29 4.08 -5.76
N ILE A 57 11.20 4.49 -4.49
CA ILE A 57 11.90 3.84 -3.37
C ILE A 57 11.52 2.36 -3.26
N PHE A 58 10.24 2.02 -3.48
CA PHE A 58 9.78 0.65 -3.45
C PHE A 58 9.98 -0.10 -4.78
N ALA A 59 9.89 0.59 -5.92
CA ALA A 59 10.06 -0.03 -7.23
C ALA A 59 11.52 -0.45 -7.51
N LEU A 60 12.49 0.39 -7.13
CA LEU A 60 13.91 0.14 -7.41
C LEU A 60 14.43 -1.20 -6.85
N PRO A 61 14.18 -1.58 -5.58
CA PRO A 61 14.57 -2.90 -5.08
C PRO A 61 13.92 -4.05 -5.85
N GLY A 62 12.66 -3.92 -6.23
CA GLY A 62 11.95 -4.92 -7.03
C GLY A 62 12.58 -5.10 -8.40
N ILE A 63 12.86 -4.00 -9.11
CA ILE A 63 13.52 -4.00 -10.42
C ILE A 63 14.94 -4.57 -10.30
N ALA A 64 15.69 -4.19 -9.26
CA ALA A 64 17.03 -4.71 -9.02
C ALA A 64 17.04 -6.23 -8.79
N CYS A 65 16.09 -6.75 -7.99
CA CYS A 65 15.95 -8.19 -7.77
C CYS A 65 15.54 -8.94 -9.04
N LEU A 66 14.62 -8.38 -9.85
CA LEU A 66 14.22 -8.97 -11.13
C LEU A 66 15.42 -9.03 -12.08
N ALA A 67 16.14 -7.92 -12.27
CA ALA A 67 17.30 -7.85 -13.15
C ALA A 67 18.43 -8.76 -12.66
N ALA A 68 18.80 -8.68 -11.38
CA ALA A 68 19.84 -9.54 -10.82
C ALA A 68 19.48 -11.03 -10.90
N GLY A 69 18.21 -11.38 -10.67
CA GLY A 69 17.76 -12.77 -10.78
C GLY A 69 17.82 -13.36 -12.20
N LEU A 70 17.95 -12.53 -13.23
CA LEU A 70 18.19 -12.97 -14.61
C LEU A 70 19.68 -13.19 -14.94
N TYR A 71 20.58 -12.47 -14.28
CA TYR A 71 21.99 -12.41 -14.66
C TYR A 71 22.93 -13.00 -13.60
N VAL A 72 22.50 -13.10 -12.36
CA VAL A 72 23.30 -13.61 -11.23
C VAL A 72 22.77 -14.98 -10.81
N PRO A 73 23.64 -15.98 -10.56
CA PRO A 73 23.22 -17.33 -10.15
C PRO A 73 22.79 -17.36 -8.67
N VAL A 74 21.88 -16.47 -8.28
CA VAL A 74 21.25 -16.46 -6.95
C VAL A 74 19.88 -17.09 -7.07
N PRO A 75 19.67 -18.30 -6.50
CA PRO A 75 18.39 -18.99 -6.58
C PRO A 75 17.24 -18.12 -6.10
N HIS A 76 16.15 -18.13 -6.84
CA HIS A 76 14.88 -17.51 -6.47
C HIS A 76 14.86 -15.96 -6.36
N LEU A 77 15.96 -15.26 -6.59
CA LEU A 77 16.00 -13.79 -6.48
C LEU A 77 15.00 -13.11 -7.44
N PHE A 78 14.82 -13.66 -8.63
CA PHE A 78 13.78 -13.19 -9.58
C PHE A 78 12.38 -13.24 -8.96
N PHE A 79 12.04 -14.31 -8.24
CA PHE A 79 10.72 -14.48 -7.63
C PHE A 79 10.50 -13.57 -6.42
N VAL A 80 11.56 -13.20 -5.71
CA VAL A 80 11.51 -12.12 -4.71
C VAL A 80 11.17 -10.80 -5.39
N GLY A 81 11.88 -10.42 -6.45
CA GLY A 81 11.59 -9.23 -7.24
C GLY A 81 10.16 -9.21 -7.79
N LEU A 82 9.67 -10.37 -8.24
CA LEU A 82 8.30 -10.51 -8.72
C LEU A 82 7.28 -10.28 -7.61
N GLY A 83 7.50 -10.82 -6.41
CA GLY A 83 6.64 -10.60 -5.24
C GLY A 83 6.57 -9.12 -4.83
N ILE A 84 7.72 -8.42 -4.82
CA ILE A 84 7.78 -6.97 -4.56
C ILE A 84 6.97 -6.20 -5.63
N THR A 85 7.16 -6.55 -6.90
CA THR A 85 6.50 -5.87 -8.03
C THR A 85 4.98 -6.06 -8.00
N ILE A 86 4.51 -7.29 -7.75
CA ILE A 86 3.08 -7.58 -7.62
C ILE A 86 2.47 -6.83 -6.44
N TYR A 87 3.17 -6.74 -5.30
CA TYR A 87 2.72 -5.94 -4.17
C TYR A 87 2.63 -4.46 -4.51
N GLY A 88 3.67 -3.89 -5.15
CA GLY A 88 3.67 -2.50 -5.60
C GLY A 88 2.51 -2.17 -6.54
N PHE A 89 2.18 -3.09 -7.44
CA PHE A 89 1.03 -2.94 -8.33
C PHE A 89 -0.30 -3.01 -7.55
N ALA A 90 -0.44 -3.95 -6.61
CA ALA A 90 -1.63 -4.03 -5.74
C ALA A 90 -1.78 -2.77 -4.88
N TYR A 91 -0.67 -2.27 -4.34
CA TYR A 91 -0.64 -1.00 -3.59
C TYR A 91 -1.14 0.16 -4.45
N PHE A 92 -0.62 0.33 -5.67
CA PHE A 92 -1.06 1.36 -6.60
C PHE A 92 -2.56 1.28 -6.91
N LEU A 93 -3.08 0.09 -7.19
CA LEU A 93 -4.52 -0.11 -7.46
C LEU A 93 -5.38 0.27 -6.25
N VAL A 94 -4.99 -0.14 -5.05
CA VAL A 94 -5.77 0.11 -3.85
C VAL A 94 -5.61 1.55 -3.36
N HIS A 95 -4.38 2.04 -3.26
CA HIS A 95 -4.08 3.35 -2.70
C HIS A 95 -4.45 4.50 -3.65
N ASP A 96 -3.84 4.51 -4.85
CA ASP A 96 -3.97 5.64 -5.77
C ASP A 96 -5.29 5.63 -6.56
N ILE A 97 -5.70 4.45 -7.04
CA ILE A 97 -6.90 4.36 -7.87
C ILE A 97 -8.15 4.28 -6.99
N PHE A 98 -8.18 3.30 -6.05
CA PHE A 98 -9.40 3.03 -5.31
C PHE A 98 -9.62 4.01 -4.14
N ILE A 99 -8.61 4.31 -3.31
CA ILE A 99 -8.74 5.16 -2.13
C ILE A 99 -8.67 6.65 -2.51
N HIS A 100 -7.53 7.08 -3.10
CA HIS A 100 -7.30 8.48 -3.46
C HIS A 100 -8.01 8.94 -4.71
N GLN A 101 -8.52 7.98 -5.51
CA GLN A 101 -9.30 8.27 -6.72
C GLN A 101 -8.58 9.20 -7.70
N ARG A 102 -7.24 9.08 -7.81
CA ARG A 102 -6.47 9.77 -8.85
C ARG A 102 -7.05 9.50 -10.23
N PHE A 103 -7.57 8.28 -10.43
CA PHE A 103 -8.37 7.90 -11.58
C PHE A 103 -9.79 7.54 -11.10
N ARG A 104 -10.82 8.02 -11.78
CA ARG A 104 -12.23 7.82 -11.40
C ARG A 104 -12.71 6.40 -11.71
N PHE A 105 -12.06 5.40 -11.13
CA PHE A 105 -12.37 3.99 -11.31
C PHE A 105 -12.71 3.36 -9.95
N LEU A 106 -13.67 2.42 -9.90
CA LEU A 106 -14.14 1.73 -8.68
C LEU A 106 -14.66 2.66 -7.56
N ARG A 107 -15.11 3.87 -7.90
CA ARG A 107 -15.54 4.87 -6.92
C ARG A 107 -16.65 4.40 -5.99
N ASN A 108 -17.60 3.65 -6.50
CA ASN A 108 -18.82 3.23 -5.82
C ASN A 108 -18.82 1.75 -5.46
N SER A 109 -17.67 1.18 -5.09
CA SER A 109 -17.62 -0.21 -4.66
C SER A 109 -18.30 -0.40 -3.30
N ASP A 110 -19.34 -1.26 -3.26
CA ASP A 110 -20.06 -1.66 -2.04
C ASP A 110 -19.45 -2.89 -1.36
N ASN A 111 -18.31 -3.39 -1.87
CA ASN A 111 -17.60 -4.48 -1.23
C ASN A 111 -17.14 -4.09 0.16
N PHE A 112 -17.52 -4.89 1.19
CA PHE A 112 -17.24 -4.58 2.59
C PHE A 112 -15.75 -4.46 2.91
N TYR A 113 -14.90 -5.25 2.27
CA TYR A 113 -13.46 -5.19 2.46
C TYR A 113 -12.89 -3.85 1.94
N PHE A 114 -13.25 -3.48 0.73
CA PHE A 114 -12.82 -2.20 0.15
C PHE A 114 -13.36 -0.99 0.93
N ARG A 115 -14.59 -1.07 1.44
CA ARG A 115 -15.15 -0.01 2.32
C ARG A 115 -14.36 0.10 3.63
N ALA A 116 -13.95 -1.03 4.23
CA ALA A 116 -13.15 -1.05 5.45
C ALA A 116 -11.77 -0.41 5.24
N ILE A 117 -11.06 -0.78 4.17
CA ILE A 117 -9.76 -0.20 3.83
C ILE A 117 -9.88 1.31 3.58
N ARG A 118 -10.84 1.74 2.77
CA ARG A 118 -11.07 3.16 2.49
C ARG A 118 -11.41 3.94 3.77
N ARG A 119 -12.20 3.36 4.67
CA ARG A 119 -12.53 3.95 5.97
C ARG A 119 -11.30 4.11 6.84
N ALA A 120 -10.47 3.07 6.95
CA ALA A 120 -9.24 3.10 7.73
C ALA A 120 -8.27 4.16 7.21
N HIS A 121 -8.04 4.20 5.90
CA HIS A 121 -7.16 5.18 5.28
C HIS A 121 -7.70 6.63 5.42
N LYS A 122 -9.02 6.81 5.34
CA LYS A 122 -9.66 8.10 5.61
C LYS A 122 -9.46 8.56 7.06
N MET A 123 -9.41 7.62 8.02
CA MET A 123 -9.07 7.94 9.41
C MET A 123 -7.60 8.31 9.56
N HIS A 124 -6.69 7.62 8.83
CA HIS A 124 -5.29 7.97 8.75
C HIS A 124 -5.11 9.43 8.28
N HIS A 125 -5.76 9.85 7.21
CA HIS A 125 -5.70 11.21 6.66
C HIS A 125 -6.41 12.27 7.51
N LYS A 126 -7.12 11.93 8.58
CA LYS A 126 -7.62 12.93 9.53
C LYS A 126 -6.50 13.56 10.36
N HIS A 127 -5.39 12.85 10.53
CA HIS A 127 -4.20 13.34 11.20
C HIS A 127 -3.33 14.07 10.17
N LEU A 128 -3.41 15.40 10.15
CA LEU A 128 -2.70 16.26 9.19
C LEU A 128 -1.22 16.49 9.54
N ASN A 129 -0.77 16.00 10.69
CA ASN A 129 0.60 16.07 11.16
C ASN A 129 1.19 14.65 11.19
N LYS A 130 2.51 14.58 11.40
CA LYS A 130 3.22 13.31 11.48
C LYS A 130 2.91 12.48 12.73
N GLU A 131 2.45 13.16 13.81
CA GLU A 131 2.10 12.55 15.10
C GLU A 131 0.66 12.00 15.05
N ASP A 132 0.37 11.07 15.96
CA ASP A 132 -0.96 10.51 16.23
C ASP A 132 -1.60 9.75 15.05
N GLY A 133 -0.82 9.46 14.01
CA GLY A 133 -1.29 8.66 12.88
C GLY A 133 -1.74 7.25 13.30
N GLU A 134 -2.79 6.75 12.68
CA GLU A 134 -3.25 5.37 12.80
C GLU A 134 -3.40 4.71 11.42
N CYS A 135 -3.53 3.38 11.36
CA CYS A 135 -3.83 2.66 10.11
C CYS A 135 -2.76 2.84 9.01
N PHE A 136 -1.50 2.55 9.36
CA PHE A 136 -0.37 2.63 8.42
C PHE A 136 -0.31 1.49 7.40
N GLY A 137 -1.11 0.42 7.58
CA GLY A 137 -1.21 -0.67 6.61
C GLY A 137 -2.08 -0.29 5.41
N MET A 138 -1.91 -1.03 4.31
CA MET A 138 -2.65 -0.78 3.07
C MET A 138 -3.67 -1.86 2.77
N LEU A 139 -3.23 -3.12 2.73
CA LEU A 139 -4.11 -4.27 2.47
C LEU A 139 -4.66 -4.85 3.77
N TRP A 140 -3.97 -4.68 4.87
CA TRP A 140 -4.39 -5.12 6.19
C TRP A 140 -4.62 -3.94 7.11
N VAL A 141 -5.87 -3.75 7.53
CA VAL A 141 -6.27 -2.68 8.44
C VAL A 141 -6.86 -3.25 9.74
N PRO A 142 -6.89 -2.48 10.84
CA PRO A 142 -7.43 -2.95 12.11
C PRO A 142 -8.84 -3.52 11.98
N MET A 143 -9.09 -4.63 12.67
CA MET A 143 -10.36 -5.37 12.61
C MET A 143 -11.61 -4.54 12.98
N LYS A 144 -11.42 -3.45 13.74
CA LYS A 144 -12.50 -2.51 14.08
C LYS A 144 -13.22 -1.98 12.83
N TYR A 145 -12.49 -1.73 11.72
CA TYR A 145 -13.07 -1.21 10.48
C TYR A 145 -13.90 -2.25 9.72
N PHE A 146 -13.47 -3.51 9.76
CA PHE A 146 -14.27 -4.62 9.21
C PHE A 146 -15.57 -4.81 10.01
N ALA A 147 -15.47 -4.80 11.34
CA ALA A 147 -16.64 -4.91 12.22
C ALA A 147 -17.63 -3.76 12.04
N GLU A 148 -17.13 -2.52 11.85
CA GLU A 148 -17.95 -1.34 11.54
C GLU A 148 -18.76 -1.54 10.24
N GLN A 149 -18.10 -2.00 9.17
CA GLN A 149 -18.78 -2.23 7.88
C GLN A 149 -19.81 -3.38 7.94
N LEU A 150 -19.54 -4.43 8.71
CA LEU A 150 -20.49 -5.51 8.89
C LEU A 150 -21.74 -5.07 9.67
N ARG A 151 -21.56 -4.21 10.70
CA ARG A 151 -22.69 -3.64 11.45
C ARG A 151 -23.55 -2.74 10.56
N GLN A 152 -22.94 -1.87 9.76
CA GLN A 152 -23.65 -1.03 8.82
C GLN A 152 -24.48 -1.85 7.82
N LYS A 153 -23.85 -2.86 7.20
CA LYS A 153 -24.56 -3.73 6.25
C LYS A 153 -25.77 -4.44 6.86
N ARG A 154 -25.71 -4.78 8.17
CA ARG A 154 -26.84 -5.41 8.88
C ARG A 154 -27.95 -4.40 9.23
N ALA A 155 -27.61 -3.13 9.41
CA ALA A 155 -28.58 -2.07 9.69
C ALA A 155 -29.32 -1.61 8.43
N ASP A 156 -28.68 -1.76 7.26
CA ASP A 156 -29.24 -1.38 5.96
C ASP A 156 -30.04 -2.52 5.28
N ALA A 157 -30.05 -3.73 5.88
CA ALA A 157 -30.77 -4.91 5.38
C ALA A 157 -32.10 -5.15 6.12
#